data_8d1d4a843fd4d93fbd1d803ff67ca091
#
_entry.id   8d1d4a843fd4d93fbd1d803ff67ca091
#
_cell.length_a   1.000
_cell.length_b   1.000
_cell.length_c   1.000
_cell.angle_alpha   90.00
_cell.angle_beta   90.00
_cell.angle_gamma   90.00
#
_symmetry.space_group_name_H-M   'P 1'
#
loop_
_entity.id
_entity.type
_entity.pdbx_description
1 polymer ?
#
loop_
_entity_poly.entity_id
_entity_poly.type
_entity_poly.pdbx_seq_one_letter_code
_entity_poly.pdbx_strand_id
1 'polypeptide(L)'
;MAENLLTVTNLKKVYESSTGSVEAIGDISFEMNRGELVCIVGPSGCGKTTLLKCIAGLLKPTAGTVRIDGTEVTAPPSNMAVVFQEYGRSLYPWLTVRGNVELPLRHQKLPKDERNRIIADAIEAVGLVGKEESYPWQLSGGMQQRVAIARAVAYRPEVLVMDEPFAAVDAQTRADLEDLVRALHRDRGMSILFVTHDIDESVYLGERVVVLSSSPTWVQEDITVDLAPDRDQISTRALPRFTELRTHVYQQVQRAKRGEAVRAS
;
A
#
# COMPACT_ATOMS: atom_id res chain seq x y z
N MET A 1 -14.40 20.26 2.37
CA MET A 1 -12.95 20.15 2.04
C MET A 1 -12.54 18.75 2.42
N ALA A 2 -11.84 18.02 1.54
CA ALA A 2 -11.31 16.72 1.89
C ALA A 2 -10.35 16.86 3.07
N GLU A 3 -10.46 15.97 4.05
CA GLU A 3 -9.63 15.99 5.26
C GLU A 3 -8.31 15.28 4.96
N ASN A 4 -7.22 16.02 5.11
CA ASN A 4 -5.88 15.50 4.85
C ASN A 4 -5.48 14.50 5.95
N LEU A 5 -5.29 13.25 5.59
CA LEU A 5 -4.98 12.16 6.52
C LEU A 5 -3.48 11.91 6.65
N LEU A 6 -2.77 11.83 5.52
CA LEU A 6 -1.33 11.62 5.47
C LEU A 6 -0.66 12.82 4.78
N THR A 7 0.33 13.41 5.43
CA THR A 7 1.17 14.47 4.86
C THR A 7 2.62 14.07 4.93
N VAL A 8 3.29 14.06 3.80
CA VAL A 8 4.74 13.90 3.67
C VAL A 8 5.30 15.24 3.20
N THR A 9 6.24 15.82 3.96
CA THR A 9 6.78 17.16 3.69
C THR A 9 8.31 17.13 3.63
N ASN A 10 8.86 17.47 2.47
CA ASN A 10 10.30 17.58 2.21
C ASN A 10 11.10 16.38 2.74
N LEU A 11 10.54 15.18 2.61
CA LEU A 11 11.14 13.96 3.13
C LEU A 11 12.43 13.64 2.41
N LYS A 12 13.50 13.49 3.20
CA LYS A 12 14.85 13.16 2.74
C LYS A 12 15.40 11.96 3.48
N LYS A 13 16.07 11.06 2.74
CA LYS A 13 16.81 9.94 3.35
C LYS A 13 18.15 9.73 2.71
N VAL A 14 19.17 9.86 3.52
CA VAL A 14 20.57 9.54 3.21
C VAL A 14 20.97 8.35 4.07
N TYR A 15 21.58 7.36 3.47
CA TYR A 15 22.25 6.26 4.15
C TYR A 15 23.74 6.56 4.21
N GLU A 16 24.30 6.56 5.41
CA GLU A 16 25.74 6.71 5.62
C GLU A 16 26.39 5.33 5.79
N SER A 17 27.52 5.11 5.14
CA SER A 17 28.32 3.91 5.28
C SER A 17 29.79 4.28 5.39
N SER A 18 30.64 3.34 5.80
CA SER A 18 32.10 3.52 5.87
C SER A 18 32.73 3.83 4.49
N THR A 19 32.03 3.56 3.40
CA THR A 19 32.49 3.75 2.01
C THR A 19 31.87 4.97 1.31
N GLY A 20 31.00 5.72 2.00
CA GLY A 20 30.34 6.91 1.45
C GLY A 20 28.89 7.06 1.85
N SER A 21 28.24 8.10 1.36
CA SER A 21 26.82 8.36 1.59
C SER A 21 26.02 8.10 0.31
N VAL A 22 24.82 7.49 0.47
CA VAL A 22 23.86 7.25 -0.61
C VAL A 22 22.57 7.99 -0.30
N GLU A 23 22.23 8.97 -1.12
CA GLU A 23 20.97 9.69 -1.02
C GLU A 23 19.88 8.88 -1.72
N ALA A 24 19.07 8.15 -0.97
CA ALA A 24 17.99 7.32 -1.50
C ALA A 24 16.75 8.16 -1.82
N ILE A 25 16.41 9.13 -0.96
CA ILE A 25 15.31 10.08 -1.14
C ILE A 25 15.89 11.47 -1.06
N GLY A 26 15.71 12.24 -2.13
CA GLY A 26 16.21 13.61 -2.23
C GLY A 26 15.26 14.65 -1.64
N ASP A 27 14.00 14.59 -2.06
CA ASP A 27 12.96 15.50 -1.60
C ASP A 27 11.59 14.99 -2.06
N ILE A 28 10.81 14.44 -1.13
CA ILE A 28 9.46 13.95 -1.44
C ILE A 28 8.44 14.72 -0.59
N SER A 29 7.47 15.32 -1.28
CA SER A 29 6.30 15.94 -0.66
C SER A 29 5.06 15.50 -1.40
N PHE A 30 4.07 14.98 -0.67
CA PHE A 30 2.73 14.67 -1.16
C PHE A 30 1.76 14.55 0.00
N GLU A 31 0.48 14.58 -0.30
CA GLU A 31 -0.59 14.44 0.66
C GLU A 31 -1.54 13.32 0.22
N MET A 32 -2.27 12.72 1.16
CA MET A 32 -3.34 11.77 0.91
C MET A 32 -4.54 12.10 1.78
N ASN A 33 -5.71 12.19 1.18
CA ASN A 33 -6.94 12.47 1.89
C ASN A 33 -7.51 11.22 2.59
N ARG A 34 -8.35 11.44 3.59
CA ARG A 34 -9.09 10.37 4.25
C ARG A 34 -10.02 9.68 3.24
N GLY A 35 -10.01 8.35 3.24
CA GLY A 35 -10.80 7.55 2.31
C GLY A 35 -10.28 7.58 0.86
N GLU A 36 -9.03 7.95 0.62
CA GLU A 36 -8.43 7.95 -0.71
C GLU A 36 -7.58 6.70 -0.94
N LEU A 37 -7.53 6.18 -2.18
CA LEU A 37 -6.60 5.15 -2.61
C LEU A 37 -5.54 5.79 -3.52
N VAL A 38 -4.33 5.97 -2.98
CA VAL A 38 -3.18 6.52 -3.68
C VAL A 38 -2.20 5.42 -4.03
N CYS A 39 -1.84 5.33 -5.32
CA CYS A 39 -0.79 4.44 -5.79
C CYS A 39 0.54 5.19 -5.95
N ILE A 40 1.63 4.56 -5.51
CA ILE A 40 2.99 5.06 -5.73
C ILE A 40 3.69 4.14 -6.71
N VAL A 41 4.17 4.70 -7.80
CA VAL A 41 4.95 3.98 -8.84
C VAL A 41 6.29 4.65 -9.08
N GLY A 42 7.24 3.91 -9.63
CA GLY A 42 8.55 4.44 -10.00
C GLY A 42 9.53 3.34 -10.37
N PRO A 43 10.70 3.69 -10.90
CA PRO A 43 11.74 2.75 -11.29
C PRO A 43 12.14 1.79 -10.17
N SER A 44 12.64 0.59 -10.52
CA SER A 44 13.23 -0.31 -9.54
C SER A 44 14.44 0.37 -8.87
N GLY A 45 14.53 0.24 -7.55
CA GLY A 45 15.61 0.86 -6.77
C GLY A 45 15.47 2.37 -6.53
N CYS A 46 14.38 3.01 -6.97
CA CYS A 46 14.19 4.45 -6.73
C CYS A 46 13.91 4.82 -5.26
N GLY A 47 13.76 3.88 -4.35
CA GLY A 47 13.53 4.18 -2.93
C GLY A 47 12.10 4.04 -2.43
N LYS A 48 11.18 3.41 -3.19
CA LYS A 48 9.77 3.18 -2.78
C LYS A 48 9.65 2.53 -1.40
N THR A 49 10.35 1.42 -1.18
CA THR A 49 10.36 0.74 0.13
C THR A 49 10.99 1.59 1.23
N THR A 50 11.99 2.42 0.90
CA THR A 50 12.58 3.39 1.85
C THR A 50 11.56 4.45 2.25
N LEU A 51 10.84 5.02 1.28
CA LEU A 51 9.75 5.97 1.51
C LEU A 51 8.68 5.35 2.41
N LEU A 52 8.22 4.15 2.05
CA LEU A 52 7.20 3.43 2.80
C LEU A 52 7.64 3.18 4.25
N LYS A 53 8.90 2.76 4.48
CA LYS A 53 9.45 2.57 5.84
C LYS A 53 9.49 3.86 6.64
N CYS A 54 9.79 5.00 6.00
CA CYS A 54 9.72 6.31 6.65
C CYS A 54 8.28 6.66 7.02
N ILE A 55 7.32 6.46 6.10
CA ILE A 55 5.89 6.70 6.33
C ILE A 55 5.36 5.82 7.47
N ALA A 56 5.77 4.55 7.52
CA ALA A 56 5.37 3.62 8.57
C ALA A 56 6.10 3.82 9.92
N GLY A 57 6.97 4.82 10.05
CA GLY A 57 7.75 5.05 11.27
C GLY A 57 8.78 3.95 11.59
N LEU A 58 9.07 3.07 10.62
CA LEU A 58 10.05 1.98 10.75
C LEU A 58 11.47 2.45 10.44
N LEU A 59 11.59 3.60 9.78
CA LEU A 59 12.86 4.21 9.41
C LEU A 59 12.80 5.73 9.63
N LYS A 60 13.71 6.25 10.43
CA LYS A 60 13.77 7.70 10.66
C LYS A 60 14.29 8.41 9.40
N PRO A 61 13.59 9.43 8.86
CA PRO A 61 14.08 10.26 7.78
C PRO A 61 15.33 11.06 8.24
N THR A 62 16.16 11.49 7.29
CA THR A 62 17.30 12.36 7.55
C THR A 62 16.84 13.81 7.70
N ALA A 63 15.82 14.22 6.95
CA ALA A 63 15.15 15.51 7.05
C ALA A 63 13.70 15.39 6.58
N GLY A 64 12.90 16.42 6.81
CA GLY A 64 11.47 16.44 6.50
C GLY A 64 10.66 15.70 7.55
N THR A 65 9.33 15.64 7.33
CA THR A 65 8.40 15.06 8.29
C THR A 65 7.33 14.23 7.58
N VAL A 66 6.83 13.22 8.30
CA VAL A 66 5.60 12.49 7.97
C VAL A 66 4.59 12.76 9.07
N ARG A 67 3.36 13.05 8.72
CA ARG A 67 2.26 13.24 9.67
C ARG A 67 1.06 12.41 9.27
N ILE A 68 0.39 11.85 10.27
CA ILE A 68 -0.91 11.18 10.11
C ILE A 68 -1.87 11.90 11.02
N ASP A 69 -2.97 12.37 10.46
CA ASP A 69 -3.99 13.14 11.19
C ASP A 69 -3.37 14.28 12.01
N GLY A 70 -2.44 15.02 11.36
CA GLY A 70 -1.69 16.13 11.96
C GLY A 70 -0.58 15.71 12.95
N THR A 71 -0.53 14.46 13.40
CA THR A 71 0.47 13.96 14.35
C THR A 71 1.72 13.46 13.63
N GLU A 72 2.88 13.93 14.06
CA GLU A 72 4.16 13.51 13.47
C GLU A 72 4.50 12.06 13.79
N VAL A 73 4.90 11.31 12.75
CA VAL A 73 5.28 9.90 12.84
C VAL A 73 6.75 9.79 13.23
N THR A 74 7.02 9.48 14.48
CA THR A 74 8.37 9.25 15.01
C THR A 74 8.66 7.79 15.35
N ALA A 75 7.63 6.95 15.39
CA ALA A 75 7.63 5.49 15.60
C ALA A 75 6.42 4.89 14.88
N PRO A 76 6.31 3.56 14.74
CA PRO A 76 5.14 2.94 14.10
C PRO A 76 3.84 3.38 14.75
N PRO A 77 2.95 4.08 14.01
CA PRO A 77 1.73 4.62 14.58
C PRO A 77 0.66 3.54 14.77
N SER A 78 -0.14 3.67 15.82
CA SER A 78 -1.19 2.70 16.17
C SER A 78 -2.42 2.74 15.25
N ASN A 79 -2.52 3.72 14.38
CA ASN A 79 -3.62 3.89 13.41
C ASN A 79 -3.21 3.50 11.97
N MET A 80 -2.07 2.83 11.80
CA MET A 80 -1.59 2.33 10.52
C MET A 80 -1.36 0.82 10.56
N ALA A 81 -1.65 0.14 9.45
CA ALA A 81 -1.22 -1.23 9.22
C ALA A 81 -0.40 -1.33 7.93
N VAL A 82 0.56 -2.25 7.91
CA VAL A 82 1.44 -2.47 6.75
C VAL A 82 1.33 -3.91 6.28
N VAL A 83 1.10 -4.09 4.97
CA VAL A 83 1.20 -5.38 4.27
C VAL A 83 2.47 -5.35 3.43
N PHE A 84 3.44 -6.18 3.79
CA PHE A 84 4.74 -6.25 3.11
C PHE A 84 4.71 -7.21 1.93
N GLN A 85 5.64 -7.04 0.99
CA GLN A 85 5.81 -7.85 -0.21
C GLN A 85 5.96 -9.35 0.09
N GLU A 86 6.74 -9.72 1.11
CA GLU A 86 6.96 -11.11 1.51
C GLU A 86 5.91 -11.58 2.53
N TYR A 87 4.65 -11.63 2.12
CA TYR A 87 3.53 -12.01 2.99
C TYR A 87 3.71 -13.41 3.61
N GLY A 88 4.25 -14.37 2.87
CA GLY A 88 4.47 -15.74 3.36
C GLY A 88 5.40 -15.80 4.58
N ARG A 89 6.39 -14.89 4.66
CA ARG A 89 7.27 -14.74 5.83
C ARG A 89 6.65 -13.96 6.97
N SER A 90 5.57 -13.20 6.70
CA SER A 90 4.89 -12.41 7.72
C SER A 90 3.85 -13.21 8.50
N LEU A 91 3.35 -14.32 7.95
CA LEU A 91 2.40 -15.19 8.63
C LEU A 91 3.12 -16.11 9.62
N TYR A 92 2.51 -16.31 10.79
CA TYR A 92 3.02 -17.27 11.76
C TYR A 92 2.56 -18.68 11.37
N PRO A 93 3.49 -19.58 10.94
CA PRO A 93 3.13 -20.88 10.38
C PRO A 93 2.49 -21.82 11.40
N TRP A 94 2.68 -21.60 12.69
CA TRP A 94 2.08 -22.37 13.78
C TRP A 94 0.71 -21.84 14.24
N LEU A 95 0.23 -20.74 13.66
CA LEU A 95 -1.11 -20.22 13.91
C LEU A 95 -2.01 -20.53 12.71
N THR A 96 -3.29 -20.81 13.02
CA THR A 96 -4.34 -20.91 11.99
C THR A 96 -4.60 -19.56 11.31
N VAL A 97 -5.42 -19.50 10.27
CA VAL A 97 -5.94 -18.26 9.67
C VAL A 97 -6.51 -17.37 10.78
N ARG A 98 -7.43 -17.92 11.60
CA ARG A 98 -8.03 -17.21 12.72
C ARG A 98 -6.98 -16.67 13.67
N GLY A 99 -6.00 -17.50 14.06
CA GLY A 99 -4.93 -17.12 14.99
C GLY A 99 -4.03 -16.00 14.43
N ASN A 100 -3.74 -16.01 13.13
CA ASN A 100 -2.99 -14.94 12.47
C ASN A 100 -3.77 -13.63 12.43
N VAL A 101 -5.08 -13.68 12.13
CA VAL A 101 -5.96 -12.50 12.09
C VAL A 101 -6.19 -11.93 13.50
N GLU A 102 -6.25 -12.78 14.52
CA GLU A 102 -6.39 -12.36 15.92
C GLU A 102 -5.15 -11.64 16.47
N LEU A 103 -3.97 -11.93 15.92
CA LEU A 103 -2.69 -11.51 16.49
C LEU A 103 -2.61 -10.00 16.85
N PRO A 104 -2.97 -9.05 15.96
CA PRO A 104 -2.90 -7.62 16.27
C PRO A 104 -3.91 -7.19 17.34
N LEU A 105 -4.92 -7.99 17.64
CA LEU A 105 -5.97 -7.69 18.62
C LEU A 105 -5.62 -8.16 20.03
N ARG A 106 -4.56 -8.98 20.20
CA ARG A 106 -4.23 -9.59 21.50
C ARG A 106 -3.87 -8.57 22.58
N HIS A 107 -3.31 -7.44 22.19
CA HIS A 107 -2.94 -6.36 23.11
C HIS A 107 -4.04 -5.30 23.28
N GLN A 108 -5.13 -5.42 22.53
CA GLN A 108 -6.29 -4.55 22.68
C GLN A 108 -7.21 -5.13 23.77
N LYS A 109 -7.65 -4.30 24.70
CA LYS A 109 -8.56 -4.70 25.78
C LYS A 109 -10.01 -4.85 25.27
N LEU A 110 -10.21 -5.71 24.27
CA LEU A 110 -11.52 -5.95 23.66
C LEU A 110 -12.24 -7.09 24.37
N PRO A 111 -13.57 -6.98 24.62
CA PRO A 111 -14.41 -8.11 25.02
C PRO A 111 -14.28 -9.26 24.02
N LYS A 112 -14.37 -10.50 24.52
CA LYS A 112 -14.21 -11.72 23.70
C LYS A 112 -15.15 -11.74 22.48
N ASP A 113 -16.40 -11.36 22.70
CA ASP A 113 -17.41 -11.39 21.63
C ASP A 113 -17.14 -10.35 20.56
N GLU A 114 -16.69 -9.16 20.93
CA GLU A 114 -16.31 -8.10 20.00
C GLU A 114 -15.09 -8.51 19.18
N ARG A 115 -14.05 -9.05 19.84
CA ARG A 115 -12.86 -9.59 19.17
C ARG A 115 -13.23 -10.69 18.16
N ASN A 116 -14.13 -11.61 18.55
CA ASN A 116 -14.60 -12.66 17.65
C ASN A 116 -15.34 -12.11 16.43
N ARG A 117 -16.15 -11.06 16.58
CA ARG A 117 -16.83 -10.39 15.48
C ARG A 117 -15.84 -9.73 14.53
N ILE A 118 -14.85 -9.00 15.05
CA ILE A 118 -13.81 -8.36 14.25
C ILE A 118 -13.04 -9.40 13.39
N ILE A 119 -12.68 -10.53 14.01
CA ILE A 119 -11.97 -11.61 13.30
C ILE A 119 -12.84 -12.21 12.20
N ALA A 120 -14.10 -12.53 12.49
CA ALA A 120 -15.03 -13.12 11.53
C ALA A 120 -15.25 -12.15 10.35
N ASP A 121 -15.52 -10.88 10.65
CA ASP A 121 -15.72 -9.81 9.66
C ASP A 121 -14.48 -9.60 8.76
N ALA A 122 -13.27 -9.65 9.33
CA ALA A 122 -12.04 -9.53 8.54
C ALA A 122 -11.79 -10.75 7.65
N ILE A 123 -12.10 -11.96 8.11
CA ILE A 123 -11.99 -13.20 7.33
C ILE A 123 -13.01 -13.21 6.19
N GLU A 124 -14.25 -12.80 6.47
CA GLU A 124 -15.31 -12.66 5.46
C GLU A 124 -14.92 -11.63 4.39
N ALA A 125 -14.41 -10.47 4.82
CA ALA A 125 -14.00 -9.37 3.92
C ALA A 125 -12.97 -9.80 2.87
N VAL A 126 -12.15 -10.80 3.16
CA VAL A 126 -11.14 -11.31 2.22
C VAL A 126 -11.56 -12.63 1.55
N GLY A 127 -12.79 -13.10 1.77
CA GLY A 127 -13.33 -14.32 1.14
C GLY A 127 -12.67 -15.61 1.64
N LEU A 128 -12.31 -15.69 2.93
CA LEU A 128 -11.70 -16.87 3.55
C LEU A 128 -12.63 -17.61 4.53
N VAL A 129 -13.94 -17.40 4.43
CA VAL A 129 -14.93 -18.13 5.22
C VAL A 129 -14.78 -19.64 4.97
N GLY A 130 -14.80 -20.44 6.06
CA GLY A 130 -14.57 -21.89 6.03
C GLY A 130 -13.09 -22.30 6.02
N LYS A 131 -12.15 -21.34 6.12
CA LYS A 131 -10.69 -21.60 6.21
C LYS A 131 -10.07 -21.16 7.54
N GLU A 132 -10.91 -20.82 8.53
CA GLU A 132 -10.51 -20.24 9.80
C GLU A 132 -9.48 -21.11 10.55
N GLU A 133 -9.65 -22.43 10.50
CA GLU A 133 -8.82 -23.41 11.18
C GLU A 133 -7.68 -23.96 10.31
N SER A 134 -7.57 -23.49 9.05
CA SER A 134 -6.46 -23.89 8.19
C SER A 134 -5.17 -23.18 8.60
N TYR A 135 -4.04 -23.85 8.43
CA TYR A 135 -2.71 -23.29 8.65
C TYR A 135 -2.13 -22.72 7.34
N PRO A 136 -1.17 -21.78 7.39
CA PRO A 136 -0.60 -21.16 6.19
C PRO A 136 -0.11 -22.15 5.12
N TRP A 137 0.53 -23.24 5.51
CA TRP A 137 1.04 -24.27 4.57
C TRP A 137 -0.06 -25.06 3.84
N GLN A 138 -1.31 -24.98 4.30
CA GLN A 138 -2.48 -25.62 3.68
C GLN A 138 -3.16 -24.69 2.65
N LEU A 139 -2.66 -23.47 2.49
CA LEU A 139 -3.24 -22.42 1.67
C LEU A 139 -2.39 -22.16 0.42
N SER A 140 -3.05 -21.78 -0.69
CA SER A 140 -2.35 -21.22 -1.84
C SER A 140 -1.68 -19.87 -1.51
N GLY A 141 -0.74 -19.43 -2.33
CA GLY A 141 -0.07 -18.13 -2.15
C GLY A 141 -1.05 -16.96 -2.09
N GLY A 142 -2.04 -16.93 -2.97
CA GLY A 142 -3.10 -15.91 -2.96
C GLY A 142 -3.97 -15.97 -1.70
N MET A 143 -4.27 -17.15 -1.19
CA MET A 143 -4.99 -17.29 0.09
C MET A 143 -4.13 -16.80 1.27
N GLN A 144 -2.83 -17.09 1.29
CA GLN A 144 -1.91 -16.56 2.30
C GLN A 144 -1.87 -15.03 2.25
N GLN A 145 -1.85 -14.44 1.04
CA GLN A 145 -1.93 -12.99 0.87
C GLN A 145 -3.24 -12.43 1.45
N ARG A 146 -4.37 -13.08 1.19
CA ARG A 146 -5.67 -12.71 1.79
C ARG A 146 -5.63 -12.77 3.33
N VAL A 147 -4.93 -13.73 3.93
CA VAL A 147 -4.74 -13.79 5.40
C VAL A 147 -3.93 -12.60 5.90
N ALA A 148 -2.86 -12.19 5.19
CA ALA A 148 -2.07 -11.02 5.56
C ALA A 148 -2.89 -9.73 5.48
N ILE A 149 -3.74 -9.60 4.46
CA ILE A 149 -4.69 -8.48 4.32
C ILE A 149 -5.74 -8.53 5.44
N ALA A 150 -6.35 -9.70 5.72
CA ALA A 150 -7.34 -9.85 6.79
C ALA A 150 -6.77 -9.44 8.16
N ARG A 151 -5.51 -9.83 8.44
CA ARG A 151 -4.82 -9.42 9.67
C ARG A 151 -4.67 -7.90 9.76
N ALA A 152 -4.34 -7.23 8.66
CA ALA A 152 -4.25 -5.78 8.60
C ALA A 152 -5.63 -5.10 8.76
N VAL A 153 -6.66 -5.62 8.10
CA VAL A 153 -8.05 -5.14 8.19
C VAL A 153 -8.62 -5.31 9.61
N ALA A 154 -8.34 -6.45 10.27
CA ALA A 154 -8.78 -6.70 11.65
C ALA A 154 -8.25 -5.66 12.64
N TYR A 155 -7.08 -5.09 12.39
CA TYR A 155 -6.51 -4.01 13.18
C TYR A 155 -7.31 -2.72 13.11
N ARG A 156 -8.18 -2.55 12.10
CA ARG A 156 -8.99 -1.35 11.83
C ARG A 156 -8.15 -0.08 11.70
N PRO A 157 -7.13 -0.07 10.85
CA PRO A 157 -6.27 1.08 10.68
C PRO A 157 -7.01 2.22 9.96
N GLU A 158 -6.58 3.46 10.19
CA GLU A 158 -7.00 4.61 9.39
C GLU A 158 -6.29 4.63 8.03
N VAL A 159 -5.02 4.17 8.01
CA VAL A 159 -4.22 4.03 6.79
C VAL A 159 -3.72 2.60 6.64
N LEU A 160 -4.06 1.97 5.53
CA LEU A 160 -3.50 0.69 5.12
C LEU A 160 -2.40 0.93 4.08
N VAL A 161 -1.16 0.58 4.43
CA VAL A 161 -0.01 0.68 3.53
C VAL A 161 0.30 -0.68 2.96
N MET A 162 0.49 -0.78 1.64
CA MET A 162 0.81 -2.02 0.95
C MET A 162 2.08 -1.86 0.10
N ASP A 163 3.11 -2.69 0.35
CA ASP A 163 4.39 -2.66 -0.38
C ASP A 163 4.45 -3.82 -1.37
N GLU A 164 4.21 -3.56 -2.64
CA GLU A 164 4.24 -4.52 -3.75
C GLU A 164 3.52 -5.86 -3.39
N PRO A 165 2.28 -5.80 -2.87
CA PRO A 165 1.67 -6.95 -2.23
C PRO A 165 1.37 -8.11 -3.19
N PHE A 166 1.32 -7.86 -4.52
CA PHE A 166 0.93 -8.85 -5.52
C PHE A 166 2.08 -9.32 -6.41
N ALA A 167 3.33 -8.95 -6.07
CA ALA A 167 4.50 -9.27 -6.90
C ALA A 167 4.75 -10.79 -7.06
N ALA A 168 4.32 -11.61 -6.10
CA ALA A 168 4.61 -13.05 -6.06
C ALA A 168 3.40 -13.95 -6.39
N VAL A 169 2.32 -13.39 -6.96
CA VAL A 169 1.11 -14.16 -7.31
C VAL A 169 0.91 -14.20 -8.83
N ASP A 170 0.24 -15.25 -9.31
CA ASP A 170 -0.12 -15.39 -10.72
C ASP A 170 -1.15 -14.33 -11.17
N ALA A 171 -1.31 -14.16 -12.48
CA ALA A 171 -2.12 -13.09 -13.04
C ALA A 171 -3.61 -13.15 -12.65
N GLN A 172 -4.20 -14.37 -12.58
CA GLN A 172 -5.60 -14.52 -12.20
C GLN A 172 -5.80 -14.17 -10.71
N THR A 173 -4.96 -14.72 -9.85
CA THR A 173 -4.97 -14.42 -8.41
C THR A 173 -4.73 -12.93 -8.15
N ARG A 174 -3.87 -12.28 -8.96
CA ARG A 174 -3.62 -10.83 -8.87
C ARG A 174 -4.89 -10.04 -9.15
N ALA A 175 -5.59 -10.34 -10.24
CA ALA A 175 -6.86 -9.67 -10.57
C ALA A 175 -7.88 -9.79 -9.43
N ASP A 176 -8.05 -10.98 -8.85
CA ASP A 176 -8.94 -11.21 -7.71
C ASP A 176 -8.53 -10.41 -6.45
N LEU A 177 -7.22 -10.21 -6.24
CA LEU A 177 -6.69 -9.43 -5.12
C LEU A 177 -6.81 -7.91 -5.35
N GLU A 178 -6.67 -7.45 -6.59
CA GLU A 178 -6.95 -6.06 -6.98
C GLU A 178 -8.42 -5.72 -6.69
N ASP A 179 -9.35 -6.59 -7.12
CA ASP A 179 -10.78 -6.41 -6.86
C ASP A 179 -11.09 -6.43 -5.36
N LEU A 180 -10.43 -7.30 -4.60
CA LEU A 180 -10.52 -7.31 -3.13
C LEU A 180 -10.08 -5.97 -2.53
N VAL A 181 -8.94 -5.41 -2.94
CA VAL A 181 -8.45 -4.12 -2.41
C VAL A 181 -9.42 -2.99 -2.78
N ARG A 182 -9.95 -3.01 -4.01
CA ARG A 182 -11.00 -2.05 -4.43
C ARG A 182 -12.25 -2.17 -3.56
N ALA A 183 -12.71 -3.39 -3.27
CA ALA A 183 -13.87 -3.62 -2.40
C ALA A 183 -13.61 -3.12 -0.97
N LEU A 184 -12.44 -3.39 -0.38
CA LEU A 184 -12.06 -2.89 0.94
C LEU A 184 -12.05 -1.36 0.99
N HIS A 185 -11.49 -0.71 -0.03
CA HIS A 185 -11.50 0.74 -0.14
C HIS A 185 -12.92 1.30 -0.23
N ARG A 186 -13.73 0.82 -1.19
CA ARG A 186 -15.07 1.33 -1.48
C ARG A 186 -16.06 1.02 -0.34
N ASP A 187 -16.12 -0.24 0.10
CA ASP A 187 -17.20 -0.72 0.97
C ASP A 187 -16.92 -0.42 2.45
N ARG A 188 -15.64 -0.24 2.82
CA ARG A 188 -15.19 0.07 4.18
C ARG A 188 -14.62 1.47 4.35
N GLY A 189 -14.55 2.26 3.27
CA GLY A 189 -14.00 3.62 3.30
C GLY A 189 -12.52 3.66 3.72
N MET A 190 -11.75 2.59 3.44
CA MET A 190 -10.36 2.51 3.88
C MET A 190 -9.47 3.45 3.07
N SER A 191 -8.63 4.21 3.77
CA SER A 191 -7.54 4.97 3.12
C SER A 191 -6.38 4.01 2.83
N ILE A 192 -5.95 3.91 1.57
CA ILE A 192 -4.96 2.92 1.14
C ILE A 192 -3.82 3.62 0.40
N LEU A 193 -2.58 3.41 0.89
CA LEU A 193 -1.36 3.78 0.18
C LEU A 193 -0.77 2.51 -0.42
N PHE A 194 -0.83 2.38 -1.74
CA PHE A 194 -0.45 1.19 -2.48
C PHE A 194 0.83 1.42 -3.29
N VAL A 195 1.90 0.74 -2.94
CA VAL A 195 3.17 0.82 -3.65
C VAL A 195 3.27 -0.35 -4.62
N THR A 196 3.52 -0.05 -5.89
CA THR A 196 3.70 -1.08 -6.93
C THR A 196 4.70 -0.63 -7.99
N HIS A 197 5.23 -1.59 -8.74
CA HIS A 197 5.97 -1.36 -9.99
C HIS A 197 5.12 -1.66 -11.22
N ASP A 198 3.91 -2.19 -11.04
CA ASP A 198 2.97 -2.49 -12.11
C ASP A 198 2.09 -1.27 -12.41
N ILE A 199 2.18 -0.78 -13.63
CA ILE A 199 1.46 0.43 -14.07
C ILE A 199 -0.02 0.14 -14.25
N ASP A 200 -0.38 -1.05 -14.76
CA ASP A 200 -1.77 -1.45 -14.93
C ASP A 200 -2.48 -1.56 -13.57
N GLU A 201 -1.82 -2.14 -12.55
CA GLU A 201 -2.30 -2.13 -11.16
C GLU A 201 -2.56 -0.70 -10.66
N SER A 202 -1.58 0.19 -10.85
CA SER A 202 -1.67 1.55 -10.31
C SER A 202 -2.84 2.35 -10.87
N VAL A 203 -3.11 2.21 -12.15
CA VAL A 203 -4.24 2.87 -12.82
C VAL A 203 -5.56 2.19 -12.50
N TYR A 204 -5.55 0.85 -12.37
CA TYR A 204 -6.76 0.09 -12.02
C TYR A 204 -7.21 0.36 -10.58
N LEU A 205 -6.28 0.41 -9.62
CA LEU A 205 -6.56 0.58 -8.20
C LEU A 205 -6.75 2.04 -7.82
N GLY A 206 -5.80 2.90 -8.20
CA GLY A 206 -5.67 4.25 -7.66
C GLY A 206 -6.76 5.23 -8.09
N GLU A 207 -7.06 6.16 -7.21
CA GLU A 207 -7.75 7.43 -7.54
C GLU A 207 -6.73 8.50 -7.91
N ARG A 208 -5.50 8.31 -7.42
CA ARG A 208 -4.30 9.08 -7.82
C ARG A 208 -3.09 8.16 -7.94
N VAL A 209 -2.18 8.52 -8.85
CA VAL A 209 -0.91 7.83 -9.05
C VAL A 209 0.22 8.84 -8.89
N VAL A 210 1.00 8.68 -7.82
CA VAL A 210 2.22 9.45 -7.55
C VAL A 210 3.39 8.75 -8.23
N VAL A 211 3.93 9.38 -9.26
CA VAL A 211 5.10 8.86 -10.00
C VAL A 211 6.38 9.40 -9.39
N LEU A 212 7.26 8.50 -9.00
CA LEU A 212 8.56 8.83 -8.42
C LEU A 212 9.67 8.83 -9.49
N SER A 213 10.64 9.74 -9.33
CA SER A 213 11.85 9.78 -10.14
C SER A 213 12.81 8.63 -9.82
N SER A 214 13.94 8.54 -10.53
CA SER A 214 15.11 7.76 -10.10
C SER A 214 15.74 8.35 -8.83
N SER A 215 16.59 7.56 -8.14
CA SER A 215 17.34 8.04 -6.98
C SER A 215 18.42 9.08 -7.39
N PRO A 216 18.59 10.17 -6.64
CA PRO A 216 17.83 10.63 -5.47
C PRO A 216 16.39 10.97 -5.82
N THR A 217 15.44 10.40 -5.07
CA THR A 217 14.03 10.38 -5.48
C THR A 217 13.29 11.66 -5.09
N TRP A 218 12.41 12.12 -5.97
CA TRP A 218 11.38 13.15 -5.74
C TRP A 218 10.07 12.76 -6.43
N VAL A 219 8.98 13.47 -6.16
CA VAL A 219 7.72 13.31 -6.88
C VAL A 219 7.87 13.96 -8.25
N GLN A 220 7.82 13.14 -9.29
CA GLN A 220 7.90 13.60 -10.67
C GLN A 220 6.56 14.14 -11.16
N GLU A 221 5.50 13.42 -10.88
CA GLU A 221 4.14 13.82 -11.24
C GLU A 221 3.13 13.16 -10.30
N ASP A 222 2.05 13.87 -10.04
CA ASP A 222 0.90 13.40 -9.27
C ASP A 222 -0.31 13.43 -10.21
N ILE A 223 -0.77 12.23 -10.61
CA ILE A 223 -1.73 12.03 -11.68
C ILE A 223 -3.08 11.64 -11.09
N THR A 224 -4.12 12.42 -11.32
CA THR A 224 -5.49 12.06 -10.98
C THR A 224 -6.01 10.98 -11.95
N VAL A 225 -6.58 9.92 -11.41
CA VAL A 225 -7.20 8.83 -12.18
C VAL A 225 -8.72 9.03 -12.18
N ASP A 226 -9.20 9.69 -13.22
CA ASP A 226 -10.61 10.06 -13.42
C ASP A 226 -11.46 8.91 -14.04
N LEU A 227 -11.27 7.69 -13.53
CA LEU A 227 -12.08 6.53 -13.87
C LEU A 227 -13.26 6.39 -12.89
N ALA A 228 -14.32 5.69 -13.33
CA ALA A 228 -15.48 5.43 -12.48
C ALA A 228 -15.07 4.71 -11.17
N PRO A 229 -15.75 4.99 -10.03
CA PRO A 229 -15.51 4.29 -8.77
C PRO A 229 -15.74 2.79 -8.87
N ASP A 230 -16.78 2.35 -9.60
CA ASP A 230 -17.01 0.94 -9.91
C ASP A 230 -16.15 0.54 -11.09
N ARG A 231 -15.20 -0.36 -10.83
CA ARG A 231 -14.25 -0.86 -11.82
C ARG A 231 -14.35 -2.37 -11.93
N ASP A 232 -14.20 -2.85 -13.15
CA ASP A 232 -14.21 -4.25 -13.54
C ASP A 232 -12.96 -4.57 -14.36
N GLN A 233 -12.38 -5.74 -14.15
CA GLN A 233 -11.11 -6.15 -14.77
C GLN A 233 -11.15 -6.15 -16.31
N ILE A 234 -12.32 -6.36 -16.91
CA ILE A 234 -12.47 -6.43 -18.36
C ILE A 234 -12.91 -5.07 -18.90
N SER A 235 -14.06 -4.58 -18.44
CA SER A 235 -14.69 -3.38 -18.98
C SER A 235 -13.88 -2.12 -18.72
N THR A 236 -13.35 -1.95 -17.49
CA THR A 236 -12.54 -0.78 -17.14
C THR A 236 -11.23 -0.73 -17.92
N ARG A 237 -10.54 -1.88 -18.02
CA ARG A 237 -9.27 -1.98 -18.76
C ARG A 237 -9.43 -1.81 -20.27
N ALA A 238 -10.65 -2.04 -20.81
CA ALA A 238 -10.99 -1.81 -22.21
C ALA A 238 -11.32 -0.35 -22.53
N LEU A 239 -11.50 0.53 -21.54
CA LEU A 239 -11.80 1.93 -21.76
C LEU A 239 -10.62 2.66 -22.45
N PRO A 240 -10.87 3.53 -23.46
CA PRO A 240 -9.84 4.39 -24.02
C PRO A 240 -9.13 5.22 -22.94
N ARG A 241 -9.88 5.76 -21.97
CA ARG A 241 -9.33 6.56 -20.89
C ARG A 241 -8.35 5.78 -20.00
N PHE A 242 -8.62 4.49 -19.73
CA PHE A 242 -7.66 3.63 -19.02
C PHE A 242 -6.34 3.51 -19.81
N THR A 243 -6.41 3.29 -21.12
CA THR A 243 -5.24 3.18 -21.99
C THR A 243 -4.45 4.48 -22.05
N GLU A 244 -5.12 5.63 -22.07
CA GLU A 244 -4.48 6.97 -22.03
C GLU A 244 -3.71 7.15 -20.72
N LEU A 245 -4.37 6.95 -19.57
CA LEU A 245 -3.77 7.06 -18.25
C LEU A 245 -2.58 6.11 -18.07
N ARG A 246 -2.74 4.84 -18.45
CA ARG A 246 -1.68 3.85 -18.44
C ARG A 246 -0.47 4.29 -19.27
N THR A 247 -0.73 4.79 -20.46
CA THR A 247 0.31 5.26 -21.36
C THR A 247 1.03 6.47 -20.78
N HIS A 248 0.29 7.40 -20.19
CA HIS A 248 0.86 8.58 -19.54
C HIS A 248 1.76 8.19 -18.35
N VAL A 249 1.26 7.36 -17.42
CA VAL A 249 2.06 6.86 -16.30
C VAL A 249 3.31 6.12 -16.79
N TYR A 250 3.17 5.26 -17.82
CA TYR A 250 4.31 4.56 -18.42
C TYR A 250 5.37 5.52 -18.94
N GLN A 251 4.95 6.56 -19.67
CA GLN A 251 5.87 7.58 -20.21
C GLN A 251 6.61 8.31 -19.08
N GLN A 252 5.94 8.65 -18.00
CA GLN A 252 6.56 9.31 -16.85
C GLN A 252 7.59 8.40 -16.17
N VAL A 253 7.25 7.12 -15.95
CA VAL A 253 8.21 6.15 -15.41
C VAL A 253 9.42 5.96 -16.34
N GLN A 254 9.23 5.98 -17.67
CA GLN A 254 10.34 5.90 -18.62
C GLN A 254 11.23 7.15 -18.59
N ARG A 255 10.64 8.35 -18.49
CA ARG A 255 11.40 9.61 -18.30
C ARG A 255 12.23 9.56 -17.02
N ALA A 256 11.62 9.09 -15.91
CA ALA A 256 12.31 8.88 -14.66
C ALA A 256 13.55 7.96 -14.82
N LYS A 257 13.41 6.83 -15.53
CA LYS A 257 14.52 5.91 -15.80
C LYS A 257 15.67 6.51 -16.58
N ARG A 258 15.37 7.45 -17.51
CA ARG A 258 16.38 8.13 -18.34
C ARG A 258 17.02 9.33 -17.66
N GLY A 259 16.59 9.68 -16.44
CA GLY A 259 17.05 10.90 -15.78
C GLY A 259 16.51 12.20 -16.41
N GLU A 260 15.47 12.11 -17.26
CA GLU A 260 14.80 13.23 -17.92
C GLU A 260 13.65 13.79 -17.05
N ALA A 261 13.62 13.41 -15.78
CA ALA A 261 12.56 13.77 -14.86
C ALA A 261 12.64 15.26 -14.51
N VAL A 262 11.53 15.98 -14.69
CA VAL A 262 11.34 17.37 -14.26
C VAL A 262 10.57 17.34 -12.93
N ARG A 263 11.04 18.08 -11.92
CA ARG A 263 10.31 18.21 -10.67
C ARG A 263 8.94 18.83 -10.92
N ALA A 264 7.90 18.24 -10.34
CA ALA A 264 6.61 18.89 -10.22
C ALA A 264 6.79 20.18 -9.39
N SER A 265 6.34 21.30 -9.94
CA SER A 265 6.43 22.63 -9.29
C SER A 265 5.37 22.80 -8.23
#